data_bab367a5b90ab9d9bef052ead5dd9d6d
#
_entry.id   bab367a5b90ab9d9bef052ead5dd9d6d
#
_cell.length_a   1.000
_cell.length_b   1.000
_cell.length_c   1.000
_cell.angle_alpha   90.00
_cell.angle_beta   90.00
_cell.angle_gamma   90.00
#
_symmetry.space_group_name_H-M   'P 1'
#
loop_
_entity.id
_entity.type
_entity.pdbx_description
1 polymer ?
#
loop_
_entity_poly.entity_id
_entity_poly.type
_entity_poly.pdbx_seq_one_letter_code
_entity_poly.pdbx_strand_id
1 'polypeptide(L)'
;MKEIIAENYSIFFNDNGYDALAYHLKSYNYSKIFIHLDTNTNKDCLNVLLSKIKINDFETIISKDGENYKNIESCMLLWQNLSLLGADRKSLIINLGGGVVGDMGGFIASTFKRGIDFINIPTTLLSMVDASVGGKTGIDLGILKNQIGTFYDPKMVIIDSTYLNTLSQIEIRSGYAEIFKHSLISNLELFQYLVFESNNNIIYNDKVIKGSIKIKNDIVLIDKKENKERKALNFGHTLGHAIESFFLKSEKRLLHGEAIGIGMVLSSYISHKLFDFNATNLDLIKNHILNIYKKINFSKTEIPKIIELLKHDKKNSHGKINFILLKEIGVTVYDVQVDSKMIIDSFEYYNN
;
A
#
# COMPACT_ATOMS: atom_id res chain seq x y z
N MET A 1 -8.96 -18.75 -8.75
CA MET A 1 -8.26 -18.86 -7.45
C MET A 1 -9.23 -18.41 -6.38
N LYS A 2 -9.54 -19.26 -5.40
CA LYS A 2 -10.49 -18.94 -4.32
C LYS A 2 -9.83 -18.15 -3.19
N GLU A 3 -8.55 -18.47 -2.91
CA GLU A 3 -7.74 -17.82 -1.89
C GLU A 3 -6.25 -17.80 -2.27
N ILE A 4 -5.48 -16.93 -1.63
CA ILE A 4 -4.02 -16.93 -1.60
C ILE A 4 -3.60 -17.22 -0.16
N ILE A 5 -2.74 -18.21 0.02
CA ILE A 5 -2.24 -18.60 1.34
C ILE A 5 -1.02 -17.72 1.66
N ALA A 6 -1.10 -16.98 2.75
CA ALA A 6 0.02 -16.26 3.36
C ALA A 6 0.63 -17.13 4.48
N GLU A 7 1.61 -16.57 5.22
CA GLU A 7 2.32 -17.36 6.25
C GLU A 7 1.40 -17.89 7.35
N ASN A 8 0.56 -17.01 7.93
CA ASN A 8 -0.29 -17.35 9.08
C ASN A 8 -1.78 -17.05 8.84
N TYR A 9 -2.16 -16.65 7.63
CA TYR A 9 -3.54 -16.30 7.28
C TYR A 9 -3.80 -16.57 5.80
N SER A 10 -5.07 -16.49 5.40
CA SER A 10 -5.47 -16.55 3.99
C SER A 10 -6.06 -15.23 3.51
N ILE A 11 -5.84 -14.93 2.24
CA ILE A 11 -6.44 -13.79 1.53
C ILE A 11 -7.54 -14.34 0.64
N PHE A 12 -8.77 -14.04 0.99
CA PHE A 12 -9.97 -14.48 0.29
C PHE A 12 -10.49 -13.40 -0.66
N PHE A 13 -11.30 -13.80 -1.63
CA PHE A 13 -11.80 -12.91 -2.66
C PHE A 13 -13.33 -12.98 -2.77
N ASN A 14 -13.97 -11.80 -2.79
CA ASN A 14 -15.41 -11.61 -3.01
C ASN A 14 -16.23 -12.51 -2.06
N ASP A 15 -17.29 -13.17 -2.54
CA ASP A 15 -18.21 -13.94 -1.73
C ASP A 15 -17.54 -15.07 -0.94
N ASN A 16 -16.48 -15.71 -1.49
CA ASN A 16 -15.71 -16.71 -0.73
C ASN A 16 -15.09 -16.14 0.55
N GLY A 17 -14.77 -14.83 0.57
CA GLY A 17 -14.26 -14.17 1.77
C GLY A 17 -15.34 -14.03 2.85
N TYR A 18 -16.56 -13.73 2.47
CA TYR A 18 -17.67 -13.60 3.41
C TYR A 18 -18.14 -14.95 3.94
N ASP A 19 -18.09 -16.01 3.10
CA ASP A 19 -18.32 -17.37 3.56
C ASP A 19 -17.26 -17.81 4.58
N ALA A 20 -15.98 -17.51 4.32
CA ALA A 20 -14.89 -17.78 5.23
C ALA A 20 -15.05 -17.00 6.55
N LEU A 21 -15.44 -15.73 6.49
CA LEU A 21 -15.71 -14.91 7.66
C LEU A 21 -16.88 -15.46 8.48
N ALA A 22 -17.99 -15.82 7.84
CA ALA A 22 -19.13 -16.41 8.52
C ALA A 22 -18.79 -17.72 9.23
N TYR A 23 -17.98 -18.57 8.57
CA TYR A 23 -17.46 -19.80 9.19
C TYR A 23 -16.55 -19.49 10.38
N HIS A 24 -15.62 -18.53 10.22
CA HIS A 24 -14.69 -18.12 11.26
C HIS A 24 -15.43 -17.60 12.51
N LEU A 25 -16.40 -16.70 12.33
CA LEU A 25 -17.20 -16.16 13.44
C LEU A 25 -18.01 -17.21 14.20
N LYS A 26 -18.46 -18.28 13.49
CA LYS A 26 -19.13 -19.42 14.15
C LYS A 26 -18.17 -20.33 14.89
N SER A 27 -16.93 -20.49 14.37
CA SER A 27 -15.93 -21.41 14.92
C SER A 27 -15.18 -20.82 16.11
N TYR A 28 -14.99 -19.50 16.12
CA TYR A 28 -14.33 -18.75 17.20
C TYR A 28 -15.38 -18.04 18.03
N ASN A 29 -15.44 -18.37 19.32
CA ASN A 29 -16.39 -17.77 20.25
C ASN A 29 -15.85 -16.41 20.74
N TYR A 30 -15.92 -15.39 19.89
CA TYR A 30 -15.54 -14.02 20.25
C TYR A 30 -16.53 -13.45 21.26
N SER A 31 -16.00 -12.82 22.31
CA SER A 31 -16.82 -12.16 23.35
C SER A 31 -17.53 -10.92 22.83
N LYS A 32 -16.85 -10.17 21.92
CA LYS A 32 -17.36 -8.97 21.26
C LYS A 32 -16.71 -8.80 19.88
N ILE A 33 -17.47 -8.23 18.96
CA ILE A 33 -17.01 -7.89 17.61
C ILE A 33 -17.08 -6.37 17.46
N PHE A 34 -15.96 -5.78 17.04
CA PHE A 34 -15.84 -4.36 16.72
C PHE A 34 -15.58 -4.19 15.23
N ILE A 35 -16.31 -3.27 14.58
CA ILE A 35 -16.01 -2.85 13.21
C ILE A 35 -15.32 -1.50 13.31
N HIS A 36 -14.04 -1.45 12.94
CA HIS A 36 -13.26 -0.23 12.86
C HIS A 36 -13.36 0.36 11.45
N LEU A 37 -13.76 1.62 11.40
CA LEU A 37 -13.96 2.39 10.17
C LEU A 37 -13.40 3.81 10.34
N ASP A 38 -13.28 4.52 9.23
CA ASP A 38 -13.21 5.98 9.26
C ASP A 38 -14.57 6.60 8.88
N THR A 39 -14.66 7.93 8.90
CA THR A 39 -15.91 8.66 8.61
C THR A 39 -16.45 8.37 7.21
N ASN A 40 -15.59 8.19 6.20
CA ASN A 40 -15.98 7.90 4.83
C ASN A 40 -16.44 6.45 4.68
N THR A 41 -15.68 5.50 5.21
CA THR A 41 -16.00 4.08 5.10
C THR A 41 -17.21 3.68 5.94
N ASN A 42 -17.47 4.38 7.05
CA ASN A 42 -18.74 4.22 7.78
C ASN A 42 -19.95 4.58 6.92
N LYS A 43 -19.85 5.64 6.13
CA LYS A 43 -20.94 6.08 5.23
C LYS A 43 -21.09 5.17 4.02
N ASP A 44 -19.97 4.81 3.37
CA ASP A 44 -20.00 4.25 2.01
C ASP A 44 -19.82 2.72 2.00
N CYS A 45 -19.20 2.12 3.05
CA CYS A 45 -18.80 0.71 3.04
C CYS A 45 -19.54 -0.15 4.06
N LEU A 46 -19.97 0.40 5.23
CA LEU A 46 -20.58 -0.41 6.29
C LEU A 46 -21.83 -1.17 5.82
N ASN A 47 -22.74 -0.49 5.13
CA ASN A 47 -23.97 -1.12 4.63
C ASN A 47 -23.68 -2.22 3.59
N VAL A 48 -22.61 -2.07 2.79
CA VAL A 48 -22.16 -3.10 1.86
C VAL A 48 -21.72 -4.35 2.62
N LEU A 49 -20.90 -4.19 3.67
CA LEU A 49 -20.50 -5.31 4.52
C LEU A 49 -21.70 -6.01 5.15
N LEU A 50 -22.63 -5.26 5.76
CA LEU A 50 -23.79 -5.81 6.45
C LEU A 50 -24.78 -6.51 5.51
N SER A 51 -24.81 -6.13 4.22
CA SER A 51 -25.59 -6.84 3.21
C SER A 51 -25.02 -8.21 2.84
N LYS A 52 -23.70 -8.40 3.01
CA LYS A 52 -22.99 -9.63 2.62
C LYS A 52 -22.82 -10.62 3.77
N ILE A 53 -22.85 -10.15 5.01
CA ILE A 53 -22.68 -11.00 6.18
C ILE A 53 -23.66 -10.61 7.29
N LYS A 54 -24.26 -11.63 7.92
CA LYS A 54 -25.11 -11.43 9.08
C LYS A 54 -24.25 -11.42 10.35
N ILE A 55 -23.97 -10.24 10.87
CA ILE A 55 -23.38 -10.03 12.19
C ILE A 55 -24.49 -9.39 13.05
N ASN A 56 -24.99 -10.12 14.05
CA ASN A 56 -26.16 -9.67 14.81
C ASN A 56 -25.80 -8.79 16.01
N ASP A 57 -24.56 -8.89 16.50
CA ASP A 57 -24.09 -8.14 17.67
C ASP A 57 -22.67 -7.64 17.40
N PHE A 58 -22.54 -6.33 17.18
CA PHE A 58 -21.27 -5.65 16.96
C PHE A 58 -21.34 -4.20 17.39
N GLU A 59 -20.19 -3.65 17.72
CA GLU A 59 -20.00 -2.22 17.99
C GLU A 59 -19.17 -1.58 16.89
N THR A 60 -19.42 -0.31 16.57
CA THR A 60 -18.55 0.45 15.65
C THR A 60 -17.59 1.33 16.43
N ILE A 61 -16.34 1.34 16.02
CA ILE A 61 -15.34 2.30 16.47
C ILE A 61 -14.86 3.10 15.26
N ILE A 62 -15.04 4.43 15.31
CA ILE A 62 -14.86 5.30 14.14
C ILE A 62 -13.71 6.26 14.40
N SER A 63 -12.71 6.25 13.49
CA SER A 63 -11.66 7.27 13.42
C SER A 63 -12.01 8.37 12.45
N LYS A 64 -11.32 9.50 12.52
CA LYS A 64 -11.37 10.50 11.45
C LYS A 64 -10.65 9.97 10.21
N ASP A 65 -11.13 10.36 9.03
CA ASP A 65 -10.53 9.99 7.75
C ASP A 65 -9.25 10.78 7.46
N GLY A 66 -8.36 10.14 6.71
CA GLY A 66 -7.13 10.73 6.18
C GLY A 66 -5.87 10.48 7.00
N GLU A 67 -4.73 10.56 6.32
CA GLU A 67 -3.39 10.25 6.86
C GLU A 67 -3.02 11.09 8.09
N ASN A 68 -3.51 12.33 8.18
CA ASN A 68 -3.24 13.21 9.34
C ASN A 68 -3.73 12.62 10.67
N TYR A 69 -4.65 11.68 10.64
CA TYR A 69 -5.20 11.01 11.82
C TYR A 69 -4.61 9.61 12.07
N LYS A 70 -3.61 9.21 11.28
CA LYS A 70 -2.85 7.98 11.49
C LYS A 70 -1.76 8.18 12.55
N ASN A 71 -2.15 8.49 13.78
CA ASN A 71 -1.25 8.92 14.86
C ASN A 71 -1.63 8.30 16.21
N ILE A 72 -0.80 8.54 17.22
CA ILE A 72 -0.97 7.95 18.56
C ILE A 72 -2.21 8.50 19.29
N GLU A 73 -2.58 9.75 19.04
CA GLU A 73 -3.74 10.41 19.63
C GLU A 73 -5.03 9.69 19.20
N SER A 74 -5.15 9.37 17.91
CA SER A 74 -6.26 8.57 17.39
C SER A 74 -6.29 7.17 17.98
N CYS A 75 -5.13 6.52 18.11
CA CYS A 75 -5.05 5.21 18.76
C CYS A 75 -5.48 5.26 20.22
N MET A 76 -5.09 6.27 20.97
CA MET A 76 -5.50 6.43 22.37
C MET A 76 -7.03 6.52 22.51
N LEU A 77 -7.67 7.30 21.65
CA LEU A 77 -9.14 7.42 21.65
C LEU A 77 -9.81 6.07 21.33
N LEU A 78 -9.27 5.33 20.35
CA LEU A 78 -9.83 4.03 19.97
C LEU A 78 -9.60 2.97 21.06
N TRP A 79 -8.44 2.93 21.75
CA TRP A 79 -8.23 2.05 22.91
C TRP A 79 -9.16 2.38 24.07
N GLN A 80 -9.43 3.67 24.33
CA GLN A 80 -10.38 4.09 25.33
C GLN A 80 -11.80 3.63 24.98
N ASN A 81 -12.23 3.81 23.73
CA ASN A 81 -13.53 3.34 23.25
C ASN A 81 -13.67 1.82 23.38
N LEU A 82 -12.67 1.04 22.96
CA LEU A 82 -12.64 -0.41 23.13
C LEU A 82 -12.81 -0.80 24.61
N SER A 83 -12.12 -0.09 25.53
CA SER A 83 -12.20 -0.36 26.97
C SER A 83 -13.56 0.00 27.54
N LEU A 84 -14.14 1.15 27.17
CA LEU A 84 -15.46 1.60 27.61
C LEU A 84 -16.58 0.68 27.12
N LEU A 85 -16.46 0.18 25.90
CA LEU A 85 -17.38 -0.77 25.30
C LEU A 85 -17.16 -2.21 25.82
N GLY A 86 -16.21 -2.41 26.73
CA GLY A 86 -15.98 -3.68 27.42
C GLY A 86 -15.26 -4.73 26.58
N ALA A 87 -14.37 -4.32 25.66
CA ALA A 87 -13.52 -5.23 24.92
C ALA A 87 -12.57 -6.00 25.86
N ASP A 88 -12.39 -7.28 25.60
CA ASP A 88 -11.50 -8.19 26.31
C ASP A 88 -10.51 -8.90 25.38
N ARG A 89 -9.77 -9.89 25.88
CA ARG A 89 -8.77 -10.65 25.09
C ARG A 89 -9.39 -11.58 24.06
N LYS A 90 -10.68 -11.84 24.11
CA LYS A 90 -11.42 -12.66 23.13
C LYS A 90 -12.25 -11.80 22.17
N SER A 91 -12.02 -10.49 22.15
CA SER A 91 -12.68 -9.60 21.21
C SER A 91 -12.00 -9.64 19.84
N LEU A 92 -12.77 -9.33 18.80
CA LEU A 92 -12.33 -9.25 17.41
C LEU A 92 -12.49 -7.82 16.90
N ILE A 93 -11.50 -7.32 16.16
CA ILE A 93 -11.62 -6.09 15.36
C ILE A 93 -11.70 -6.46 13.88
N ILE A 94 -12.72 -5.99 13.17
CA ILE A 94 -12.82 -6.03 11.71
C ILE A 94 -12.48 -4.63 11.19
N ASN A 95 -11.34 -4.46 10.56
CA ASN A 95 -10.93 -3.21 9.92
C ASN A 95 -11.56 -3.12 8.53
N LEU A 96 -12.54 -2.26 8.36
CA LEU A 96 -13.21 -2.01 7.09
C LEU A 96 -12.79 -0.63 6.57
N GLY A 97 -11.75 -0.57 5.72
CA GLY A 97 -11.27 0.73 5.25
C GLY A 97 -10.02 0.67 4.38
N GLY A 98 -9.49 1.84 4.07
CA GLY A 98 -8.24 2.02 3.36
C GLY A 98 -7.00 1.66 4.18
N GLY A 99 -5.81 2.00 3.67
CA GLY A 99 -4.54 1.72 4.34
C GLY A 99 -4.45 2.30 5.76
N VAL A 100 -4.95 3.52 5.98
CA VAL A 100 -4.97 4.18 7.31
C VAL A 100 -5.74 3.33 8.32
N VAL A 101 -6.95 2.88 7.96
CA VAL A 101 -7.79 2.05 8.82
C VAL A 101 -7.13 0.69 9.09
N GLY A 102 -6.59 0.05 8.06
CA GLY A 102 -5.93 -1.25 8.19
C GLY A 102 -4.67 -1.20 9.05
N ASP A 103 -3.77 -0.24 8.79
CA ASP A 103 -2.51 -0.09 9.52
C ASP A 103 -2.73 0.29 10.98
N MET A 104 -3.57 1.31 11.23
CA MET A 104 -3.89 1.78 12.58
C MET A 104 -4.70 0.74 13.35
N GLY A 105 -5.71 0.13 12.72
CA GLY A 105 -6.54 -0.89 13.35
C GLY A 105 -5.75 -2.15 13.70
N GLY A 106 -4.84 -2.59 12.82
CA GLY A 106 -3.90 -3.68 13.12
C GLY A 106 -2.94 -3.34 14.27
N PHE A 107 -2.42 -2.10 14.32
CA PHE A 107 -1.59 -1.64 15.43
C PHE A 107 -2.36 -1.60 16.74
N ILE A 108 -3.60 -1.09 16.73
CA ILE A 108 -4.49 -1.09 17.88
C ILE A 108 -4.74 -2.52 18.37
N ALA A 109 -5.08 -3.44 17.46
CA ALA A 109 -5.31 -4.84 17.79
C ALA A 109 -4.07 -5.51 18.39
N SER A 110 -2.87 -5.26 17.82
CA SER A 110 -1.62 -5.86 18.27
C SER A 110 -1.19 -5.43 19.68
N THR A 111 -1.61 -4.26 20.11
CA THR A 111 -1.17 -3.64 21.38
C THR A 111 -2.24 -3.68 22.47
N PHE A 112 -3.53 -3.63 22.11
CA PHE A 112 -4.64 -3.71 23.06
C PHE A 112 -4.65 -5.05 23.78
N LYS A 113 -4.69 -5.03 25.12
CA LYS A 113 -4.65 -6.25 25.99
C LYS A 113 -3.47 -7.20 25.69
N ARG A 114 -2.39 -6.74 25.07
CA ARG A 114 -1.21 -7.47 24.55
C ARG A 114 -1.51 -8.33 23.33
N GLY A 115 -2.47 -7.93 22.54
CA GLY A 115 -2.90 -8.56 21.29
C GLY A 115 -4.30 -9.15 21.37
N ILE A 116 -5.15 -8.73 20.44
CA ILE A 116 -6.46 -9.31 20.16
C ILE A 116 -6.53 -9.60 18.65
N ASP A 117 -7.43 -10.48 18.26
CA ASP A 117 -7.60 -10.87 16.86
C ASP A 117 -8.13 -9.72 16.03
N PHE A 118 -7.68 -9.67 14.76
CA PHE A 118 -8.25 -8.74 13.79
C PHE A 118 -8.36 -9.35 12.38
N ILE A 119 -9.22 -8.76 11.56
CA ILE A 119 -9.49 -9.11 10.17
C ILE A 119 -9.43 -7.82 9.37
N ASN A 120 -8.82 -7.85 8.17
CA ASN A 120 -8.81 -6.72 7.26
C ASN A 120 -9.76 -6.93 6.08
N ILE A 121 -10.59 -5.92 5.81
CA ILE A 121 -11.44 -5.79 4.61
C ILE A 121 -11.05 -4.46 3.95
N PRO A 122 -9.99 -4.46 3.10
CA PRO A 122 -9.51 -3.25 2.47
C PRO A 122 -10.53 -2.71 1.44
N THR A 123 -10.75 -1.41 1.46
CA THR A 123 -11.75 -0.75 0.61
C THR A 123 -11.15 0.17 -0.46
N THR A 124 -9.85 0.44 -0.42
CA THR A 124 -9.14 1.17 -1.48
C THR A 124 -8.27 0.22 -2.30
N LEU A 125 -8.06 0.51 -3.59
CA LEU A 125 -7.21 -0.32 -4.44
C LEU A 125 -5.79 -0.45 -3.86
N LEU A 126 -5.21 0.64 -3.37
CA LEU A 126 -3.89 0.64 -2.71
C LEU A 126 -3.85 -0.34 -1.52
N SER A 127 -4.87 -0.30 -0.66
CA SER A 127 -4.90 -1.22 0.48
C SER A 127 -5.15 -2.67 0.07
N MET A 128 -5.93 -2.92 -0.98
CA MET A 128 -6.16 -4.28 -1.50
C MET A 128 -4.88 -4.92 -2.01
N VAL A 129 -4.10 -4.20 -2.84
CA VAL A 129 -2.94 -4.78 -3.51
C VAL A 129 -1.64 -4.64 -2.73
N ASP A 130 -1.60 -3.74 -1.74
CA ASP A 130 -0.37 -3.45 -1.01
C ASP A 130 -0.56 -3.49 0.52
N ALA A 131 -1.17 -2.50 1.15
CA ALA A 131 -1.09 -2.28 2.60
C ALA A 131 -1.63 -3.45 3.44
N SER A 132 -2.70 -4.15 3.00
CA SER A 132 -3.31 -5.25 3.77
C SER A 132 -2.49 -6.55 3.80
N VAL A 133 -1.42 -6.66 3.00
CA VAL A 133 -0.63 -7.88 2.84
C VAL A 133 0.75 -7.73 3.48
N GLY A 134 1.14 -8.70 4.32
CA GLY A 134 2.48 -8.78 4.90
C GLY A 134 2.60 -8.37 6.35
N GLY A 135 1.46 -8.22 7.07
CA GLY A 135 1.40 -8.09 8.53
C GLY A 135 2.06 -6.85 9.12
N LYS A 136 2.46 -5.87 8.32
CA LYS A 136 2.94 -4.58 8.81
C LYS A 136 1.73 -3.76 9.29
N THR A 137 1.79 -3.31 10.53
CA THR A 137 0.81 -2.40 11.11
C THR A 137 1.54 -1.21 11.69
N GLY A 138 0.94 -0.03 11.74
CA GLY A 138 1.66 1.11 12.28
C GLY A 138 0.96 2.45 12.12
N ILE A 139 1.62 3.44 12.71
CA ILE A 139 1.19 4.83 12.76
C ILE A 139 2.36 5.77 12.50
N ASP A 140 2.04 7.01 12.23
CA ASP A 140 3.00 8.07 12.00
C ASP A 140 3.48 8.69 13.32
N LEU A 141 4.68 9.25 13.31
CA LEU A 141 5.24 10.04 14.41
C LEU A 141 5.52 11.46 13.91
N GLY A 142 4.63 12.37 14.21
CA GLY A 142 4.67 13.73 13.67
C GLY A 142 4.58 13.72 12.14
N ILE A 143 5.61 14.20 11.46
CA ILE A 143 5.68 14.24 9.98
C ILE A 143 6.29 12.96 9.38
N LEU A 144 6.78 12.05 10.21
CA LEU A 144 7.46 10.85 9.76
C LEU A 144 6.48 9.70 9.64
N LYS A 145 6.26 9.22 8.42
CA LYS A 145 5.31 8.14 8.13
C LYS A 145 5.80 6.78 8.68
N ASN A 146 4.85 6.00 9.21
CA ASN A 146 5.03 4.59 9.61
C ASN A 146 6.23 4.33 10.52
N GLN A 147 6.49 5.24 11.50
CA GLN A 147 7.65 5.13 12.41
C GLN A 147 7.41 4.17 13.56
N ILE A 148 6.16 4.04 14.00
CA ILE A 148 5.77 3.22 15.14
C ILE A 148 4.88 2.11 14.59
N GLY A 149 5.19 0.85 14.87
CA GLY A 149 4.39 -0.24 14.36
C GLY A 149 4.83 -1.61 14.85
N THR A 150 4.08 -2.61 14.44
CA THR A 150 4.33 -4.01 14.77
C THR A 150 4.22 -4.88 13.53
N PHE A 151 4.82 -6.07 13.59
CA PHE A 151 4.49 -7.15 12.67
C PHE A 151 3.44 -8.03 13.34
N TYR A 152 2.19 -7.89 12.92
CA TYR A 152 1.06 -8.63 13.47
C TYR A 152 0.12 -9.06 12.36
N ASP A 153 -0.04 -10.37 12.19
CA ASP A 153 -0.82 -10.91 11.08
C ASP A 153 -2.32 -10.90 11.41
N PRO A 154 -3.19 -10.53 10.45
CA PRO A 154 -4.64 -10.68 10.60
C PRO A 154 -5.04 -12.15 10.62
N LYS A 155 -6.24 -12.48 11.08
CA LYS A 155 -6.81 -13.83 10.93
C LYS A 155 -7.16 -14.14 9.49
N MET A 156 -7.57 -13.15 8.72
CA MET A 156 -7.78 -13.21 7.28
C MET A 156 -7.80 -11.82 6.68
N VAL A 157 -7.63 -11.76 5.36
CA VAL A 157 -7.88 -10.57 4.54
C VAL A 157 -8.97 -10.91 3.54
N ILE A 158 -9.97 -10.03 3.38
CA ILE A 158 -11.05 -10.19 2.41
C ILE A 158 -10.96 -9.09 1.38
N ILE A 159 -10.65 -9.44 0.15
CA ILE A 159 -10.57 -8.53 -0.98
C ILE A 159 -11.89 -8.59 -1.75
N ASP A 160 -12.59 -7.47 -1.80
CA ASP A 160 -13.84 -7.35 -2.53
C ASP A 160 -13.83 -6.09 -3.40
N SER A 161 -13.70 -6.29 -4.71
CA SER A 161 -13.60 -5.20 -5.68
C SER A 161 -14.87 -4.32 -5.74
N THR A 162 -16.00 -4.76 -5.17
CA THR A 162 -17.23 -3.94 -5.13
C THR A 162 -17.06 -2.66 -4.33
N TYR A 163 -16.15 -2.61 -3.36
CA TYR A 163 -15.83 -1.37 -2.62
C TYR A 163 -15.18 -0.29 -3.50
N LEU A 164 -14.57 -0.67 -4.61
CA LEU A 164 -13.99 0.29 -5.56
C LEU A 164 -15.05 1.14 -6.29
N ASN A 165 -16.33 0.72 -6.29
CA ASN A 165 -17.40 1.45 -6.95
C ASN A 165 -17.67 2.83 -6.33
N THR A 166 -17.37 3.01 -5.05
CA THR A 166 -17.52 4.30 -4.33
C THR A 166 -16.22 5.07 -4.21
N LEU A 167 -15.08 4.46 -4.62
CA LEU A 167 -13.78 5.07 -4.53
C LEU A 167 -13.56 6.09 -5.66
N SER A 168 -12.97 7.23 -5.35
CA SER A 168 -12.64 8.25 -6.35
C SER A 168 -11.62 7.75 -7.36
N GLN A 169 -11.72 8.24 -8.61
CA GLN A 169 -10.77 7.87 -9.68
C GLN A 169 -9.33 8.22 -9.36
N ILE A 170 -9.12 9.24 -8.53
CA ILE A 170 -7.79 9.66 -8.09
C ILE A 170 -7.19 8.60 -7.16
N GLU A 171 -7.95 8.09 -6.19
CA GLU A 171 -7.52 7.03 -5.28
C GLU A 171 -7.33 5.68 -6.00
N ILE A 172 -8.18 5.40 -7.00
CA ILE A 172 -8.01 4.22 -7.86
C ILE A 172 -6.67 4.29 -8.60
N ARG A 173 -6.35 5.43 -9.24
CA ARG A 173 -5.06 5.63 -9.89
C ARG A 173 -3.90 5.52 -8.90
N SER A 174 -4.07 6.04 -7.67
CA SER A 174 -3.04 5.91 -6.64
C SER A 174 -2.71 4.45 -6.35
N GLY A 175 -3.72 3.59 -6.18
CA GLY A 175 -3.51 2.15 -5.99
C GLY A 175 -2.93 1.44 -7.23
N TYR A 176 -3.24 1.90 -8.42
CA TYR A 176 -2.73 1.33 -9.68
C TYR A 176 -1.21 1.40 -9.79
N ALA A 177 -0.56 2.43 -9.25
CA ALA A 177 0.89 2.53 -9.23
C ALA A 177 1.55 1.29 -8.61
N GLU A 178 0.96 0.72 -7.56
CA GLU A 178 1.48 -0.47 -6.91
C GLU A 178 1.30 -1.74 -7.78
N ILE A 179 0.18 -1.86 -8.49
CA ILE A 179 -0.02 -2.95 -9.46
C ILE A 179 1.06 -2.86 -10.55
N PHE A 180 1.30 -1.66 -11.08
CA PHE A 180 2.31 -1.44 -12.11
C PHE A 180 3.71 -1.72 -11.57
N LYS A 181 4.03 -1.28 -10.35
CA LYS A 181 5.29 -1.61 -9.68
C LYS A 181 5.47 -3.13 -9.55
N HIS A 182 4.46 -3.86 -9.10
CA HIS A 182 4.54 -5.31 -8.96
C HIS A 182 4.84 -6.00 -10.30
N SER A 183 4.29 -5.50 -11.41
CA SER A 183 4.60 -6.02 -12.73
C SER A 183 6.07 -5.79 -13.11
N LEU A 184 6.62 -4.61 -12.82
CA LEU A 184 7.99 -4.25 -13.13
C LEU A 184 9.03 -5.09 -12.37
N ILE A 185 8.76 -5.39 -11.10
CA ILE A 185 9.73 -6.08 -10.24
C ILE A 185 9.67 -7.61 -10.34
N SER A 186 8.61 -8.18 -10.94
CA SER A 186 8.39 -9.62 -10.83
C SER A 186 7.76 -10.29 -12.05
N ASN A 187 7.05 -9.59 -12.96
CA ASN A 187 6.23 -10.28 -13.95
C ASN A 187 6.14 -9.57 -15.31
N LEU A 188 6.96 -10.03 -16.26
CA LEU A 188 6.97 -9.48 -17.61
C LEU A 188 5.62 -9.59 -18.34
N GLU A 189 4.90 -10.71 -18.17
CA GLU A 189 3.59 -10.90 -18.83
C GLU A 189 2.56 -9.89 -18.30
N LEU A 190 2.52 -9.69 -16.98
CA LEU A 190 1.66 -8.67 -16.38
C LEU A 190 2.05 -7.26 -16.87
N PHE A 191 3.34 -6.95 -16.97
CA PHE A 191 3.82 -5.67 -17.50
C PHE A 191 3.32 -5.45 -18.94
N GLN A 192 3.52 -6.44 -19.82
CA GLN A 192 3.06 -6.36 -21.21
C GLN A 192 1.55 -6.20 -21.30
N TYR A 193 0.79 -6.96 -20.51
CA TYR A 193 -0.65 -6.84 -20.46
C TYR A 193 -1.10 -5.42 -20.05
N LEU A 194 -0.50 -4.86 -18.99
CA LEU A 194 -0.82 -3.51 -18.52
C LEU A 194 -0.49 -2.42 -19.54
N VAL A 195 0.61 -2.56 -20.26
CA VAL A 195 1.07 -1.54 -21.22
C VAL A 195 0.32 -1.61 -22.55
N PHE A 196 0.04 -2.79 -23.07
CA PHE A 196 -0.46 -2.96 -24.44
C PHE A 196 -1.95 -3.27 -24.53
N GLU A 197 -2.55 -3.89 -23.50
CA GLU A 197 -3.95 -4.32 -23.54
C GLU A 197 -4.85 -3.47 -22.65
N SER A 198 -4.28 -2.48 -21.94
CA SER A 198 -5.04 -1.69 -20.96
C SER A 198 -6.03 -0.75 -21.64
N ASN A 199 -7.30 -1.08 -21.53
CA ASN A 199 -8.40 -0.11 -21.62
C ASN A 199 -8.74 0.41 -20.21
N ASN A 200 -9.52 1.49 -20.12
CA ASN A 200 -9.84 2.17 -18.86
C ASN A 200 -10.47 1.28 -17.75
N ASN A 201 -10.84 0.04 -18.04
CA ASN A 201 -11.49 -0.89 -17.11
C ASN A 201 -10.53 -1.91 -16.48
N ILE A 202 -9.23 -1.89 -16.84
CA ILE A 202 -8.28 -2.91 -16.39
C ILE A 202 -8.07 -2.89 -14.86
N ILE A 203 -8.25 -1.72 -14.25
CA ILE A 203 -8.07 -1.48 -12.82
C ILE A 203 -9.12 -2.23 -11.97
N TYR A 204 -10.29 -2.48 -12.55
CA TYR A 204 -11.38 -3.25 -11.92
C TYR A 204 -11.30 -4.75 -12.23
N ASN A 205 -10.25 -5.19 -12.93
CA ASN A 205 -10.11 -6.58 -13.31
C ASN A 205 -9.60 -7.40 -12.13
N ASP A 206 -10.46 -8.24 -11.57
CA ASP A 206 -10.13 -9.15 -10.46
C ASP A 206 -8.88 -10.00 -10.73
N LYS A 207 -8.60 -10.39 -11.98
CA LYS A 207 -7.39 -11.15 -12.31
C LYS A 207 -6.12 -10.33 -12.10
N VAL A 208 -6.17 -9.04 -12.45
CA VAL A 208 -5.04 -8.11 -12.26
C VAL A 208 -4.80 -7.86 -10.77
N ILE A 209 -5.87 -7.57 -10.01
CA ILE A 209 -5.80 -7.38 -8.56
C ILE A 209 -5.22 -8.64 -7.90
N LYS A 210 -5.76 -9.82 -8.20
CA LYS A 210 -5.28 -11.12 -7.66
C LYS A 210 -3.85 -11.41 -8.05
N GLY A 211 -3.47 -11.14 -9.30
CA GLY A 211 -2.09 -11.30 -9.78
C GLY A 211 -1.10 -10.42 -9.02
N SER A 212 -1.46 -9.16 -8.82
CA SER A 212 -0.67 -8.19 -8.05
C SER A 212 -0.50 -8.62 -6.58
N ILE A 213 -1.60 -9.03 -5.92
CA ILE A 213 -1.57 -9.54 -4.55
C ILE A 213 -0.69 -10.79 -4.43
N LYS A 214 -0.78 -11.70 -5.41
CA LYS A 214 0.03 -12.90 -5.42
C LYS A 214 1.52 -12.57 -5.49
N ILE A 215 1.93 -11.65 -6.38
CA ILE A 215 3.32 -11.19 -6.47
C ILE A 215 3.81 -10.66 -5.12
N LYS A 216 3.05 -9.77 -4.49
CA LYS A 216 3.42 -9.24 -3.18
C LYS A 216 3.51 -10.33 -2.13
N ASN A 217 2.52 -11.21 -2.05
CA ASN A 217 2.50 -12.30 -1.07
C ASN A 217 3.71 -13.24 -1.24
N ASP A 218 4.04 -13.62 -2.47
CA ASP A 218 5.18 -14.48 -2.75
C ASP A 218 6.51 -13.84 -2.27
N ILE A 219 6.68 -12.54 -2.49
CA ILE A 219 7.84 -11.77 -2.00
C ILE A 219 7.86 -11.73 -0.46
N VAL A 220 6.71 -11.49 0.18
CA VAL A 220 6.59 -11.42 1.64
C VAL A 220 6.89 -12.78 2.29
N LEU A 221 6.45 -13.89 1.68
CA LEU A 221 6.72 -15.24 2.16
C LEU A 221 8.22 -15.56 2.20
N ILE A 222 8.99 -15.00 1.24
CA ILE A 222 10.45 -15.18 1.20
C ILE A 222 11.14 -14.30 2.25
N ASP A 223 10.69 -13.07 2.44
CA ASP A 223 11.35 -12.09 3.31
C ASP A 223 10.35 -11.21 4.07
N LYS A 224 9.75 -11.74 5.13
CA LYS A 224 8.75 -11.02 5.94
C LYS A 224 9.27 -9.70 6.53
N LYS A 225 10.54 -9.66 6.93
CA LYS A 225 11.14 -8.51 7.66
C LYS A 225 11.84 -7.48 6.78
N GLU A 226 11.81 -7.65 5.45
CA GLU A 226 12.39 -6.70 4.49
C GLU A 226 13.92 -6.54 4.63
N ASN A 227 14.60 -7.65 4.80
CA ASN A 227 16.06 -7.66 4.89
C ASN A 227 16.74 -7.75 3.50
N LYS A 228 16.08 -8.38 2.52
CA LYS A 228 16.60 -8.65 1.16
C LYS A 228 15.52 -8.49 0.08
N GLU A 229 14.86 -9.60 -0.30
CA GLU A 229 13.96 -9.70 -1.47
C GLU A 229 12.74 -8.79 -1.37
N ARG A 230 12.21 -8.58 -0.16
CA ARG A 230 11.08 -7.65 0.05
C ARG A 230 11.46 -6.20 -0.24
N LYS A 231 12.76 -5.85 -0.24
CA LYS A 231 13.21 -4.51 -0.66
C LYS A 231 12.81 -4.20 -2.10
N ALA A 232 12.60 -5.21 -2.98
CA ALA A 232 12.10 -5.00 -4.35
C ALA A 232 10.83 -4.16 -4.38
N LEU A 233 9.93 -4.33 -3.39
CA LEU A 233 8.71 -3.53 -3.24
C LEU A 233 8.97 -2.03 -3.08
N ASN A 234 10.21 -1.62 -2.84
CA ASN A 234 10.61 -0.21 -2.76
C ASN A 234 11.11 0.36 -4.11
N PHE A 235 10.98 -0.36 -5.23
CA PHE A 235 11.29 0.19 -6.53
C PHE A 235 10.47 1.46 -6.79
N GLY A 236 11.13 2.54 -7.19
CA GLY A 236 10.50 3.87 -7.34
C GLY A 236 10.25 4.64 -6.04
N HIS A 237 10.23 4.00 -4.88
CA HIS A 237 9.84 4.61 -3.61
C HIS A 237 10.87 5.60 -3.05
N THR A 238 12.17 5.39 -3.28
CA THR A 238 13.21 6.30 -2.78
C THR A 238 12.97 7.72 -3.28
N LEU A 239 12.84 7.92 -4.58
CA LEU A 239 12.53 9.23 -5.17
C LEU A 239 11.05 9.59 -5.01
N GLY A 240 10.14 8.63 -5.12
CA GLY A 240 8.71 8.85 -4.96
C GLY A 240 8.35 9.48 -3.61
N HIS A 241 8.84 8.94 -2.50
CA HIS A 241 8.59 9.49 -1.16
C HIS A 241 9.20 10.89 -0.96
N ALA A 242 10.38 11.15 -1.53
CA ALA A 242 10.97 12.49 -1.46
C ALA A 242 10.13 13.50 -2.24
N ILE A 243 9.61 13.13 -3.42
CA ILE A 243 8.70 13.94 -4.22
C ILE A 243 7.37 14.16 -3.50
N GLU A 244 6.76 13.11 -2.97
CA GLU A 244 5.52 13.18 -2.18
C GLU A 244 5.68 14.13 -0.99
N SER A 245 6.77 13.99 -0.24
CA SER A 245 7.07 14.83 0.93
C SER A 245 7.32 16.29 0.54
N PHE A 246 8.00 16.54 -0.58
CA PHE A 246 8.28 17.88 -1.07
C PHE A 246 6.99 18.64 -1.42
N PHE A 247 6.02 17.96 -2.05
CA PHE A 247 4.75 18.58 -2.46
C PHE A 247 3.64 18.47 -1.41
N LEU A 248 3.86 17.84 -0.27
CA LEU A 248 2.82 17.53 0.72
C LEU A 248 2.02 18.78 1.18
N LYS A 249 2.70 19.92 1.33
CA LYS A 249 2.10 21.20 1.78
C LYS A 249 1.93 22.22 0.66
N SER A 250 2.06 21.81 -0.60
CA SER A 250 1.96 22.70 -1.75
C SER A 250 0.60 22.56 -2.43
N GLU A 251 0.23 23.56 -3.25
CA GLU A 251 -0.94 23.46 -4.15
C GLU A 251 -0.80 22.34 -5.19
N LYS A 252 0.43 21.87 -5.44
CA LYS A 252 0.76 20.74 -6.32
C LYS A 252 0.83 19.42 -5.55
N ARG A 253 0.09 19.28 -4.43
CA ARG A 253 0.09 18.05 -3.65
C ARG A 253 -0.15 16.84 -4.56
N LEU A 254 0.72 15.84 -4.44
CA LEU A 254 0.62 14.56 -5.13
C LEU A 254 0.07 13.49 -4.20
N LEU A 255 -0.74 12.60 -4.75
CA LEU A 255 -1.04 11.35 -4.05
C LEU A 255 0.15 10.39 -4.14
N HIS A 256 0.19 9.45 -3.21
CA HIS A 256 1.24 8.43 -3.12
C HIS A 256 1.54 7.80 -4.48
N GLY A 257 0.54 7.23 -5.15
CA GLY A 257 0.75 6.53 -6.43
C GLY A 257 1.23 7.44 -7.57
N GLU A 258 0.87 8.72 -7.57
CA GLU A 258 1.41 9.70 -8.54
C GLU A 258 2.91 9.90 -8.34
N ALA A 259 3.32 10.09 -7.08
CA ALA A 259 4.72 10.29 -6.72
C ALA A 259 5.55 9.01 -6.97
N ILE A 260 5.01 7.82 -6.63
CA ILE A 260 5.66 6.54 -6.91
C ILE A 260 5.78 6.28 -8.41
N GLY A 261 4.76 6.61 -9.20
CA GLY A 261 4.81 6.55 -10.67
C GLY A 261 5.98 7.33 -11.25
N ILE A 262 6.15 8.60 -10.82
CA ILE A 262 7.29 9.42 -11.20
C ILE A 262 8.59 8.75 -10.74
N GLY A 263 8.67 8.30 -9.48
CA GLY A 263 9.83 7.60 -8.94
C GLY A 263 10.23 6.36 -9.72
N MET A 264 9.25 5.60 -10.26
CA MET A 264 9.51 4.45 -11.13
C MET A 264 10.15 4.86 -12.44
N VAL A 265 9.71 5.95 -13.09
CA VAL A 265 10.34 6.47 -14.32
C VAL A 265 11.78 6.90 -14.04
N LEU A 266 12.01 7.66 -12.98
CA LEU A 266 13.35 8.12 -12.59
C LEU A 266 14.29 6.94 -12.30
N SER A 267 13.81 5.94 -11.53
CA SER A 267 14.60 4.75 -11.19
C SER A 267 14.85 3.87 -12.42
N SER A 268 13.93 3.81 -13.39
CA SER A 268 14.14 3.09 -14.65
C SER A 268 15.19 3.78 -15.52
N TYR A 269 15.24 5.12 -15.55
CA TYR A 269 16.32 5.85 -16.23
C TYR A 269 17.68 5.56 -15.59
N ILE A 270 17.77 5.59 -14.26
CA ILE A 270 19.00 5.25 -13.55
C ILE A 270 19.41 3.81 -13.82
N SER A 271 18.45 2.88 -13.86
CA SER A 271 18.66 1.48 -14.24
C SER A 271 19.24 1.35 -15.65
N HIS A 272 18.72 2.12 -16.62
CA HIS A 272 19.26 2.16 -17.99
C HIS A 272 20.72 2.63 -18.02
N LYS A 273 21.06 3.65 -17.24
CA LYS A 273 22.42 4.19 -17.20
C LYS A 273 23.45 3.30 -16.49
N LEU A 274 23.01 2.55 -15.48
CA LEU A 274 23.93 1.75 -14.67
C LEU A 274 23.98 0.26 -15.02
N PHE A 275 22.91 -0.27 -15.60
CA PHE A 275 22.72 -1.71 -15.84
C PHE A 275 22.28 -2.05 -17.27
N ASP A 276 22.33 -1.09 -18.20
CA ASP A 276 21.88 -1.26 -19.58
C ASP A 276 20.41 -1.73 -19.69
N PHE A 277 19.56 -1.34 -18.71
CA PHE A 277 18.13 -1.62 -18.78
C PHE A 277 17.57 -1.18 -20.13
N ASN A 278 16.79 -2.02 -20.76
CA ASN A 278 16.33 -1.84 -22.14
C ASN A 278 15.65 -0.47 -22.37
N ALA A 279 16.14 0.31 -23.34
CA ALA A 279 15.66 1.65 -23.65
C ALA A 279 14.18 1.66 -24.08
N THR A 280 13.74 0.65 -24.85
CA THR A 280 12.32 0.52 -25.25
C THR A 280 11.43 0.33 -24.03
N ASN A 281 11.82 -0.49 -23.08
CA ASN A 281 11.07 -0.67 -21.82
C ASN A 281 11.05 0.62 -20.98
N LEU A 282 12.16 1.37 -20.93
CA LEU A 282 12.21 2.68 -20.28
C LEU A 282 11.19 3.65 -20.88
N ASP A 283 11.12 3.76 -22.20
CA ASP A 283 10.16 4.62 -22.89
C ASP A 283 8.72 4.14 -22.68
N LEU A 284 8.48 2.83 -22.72
CA LEU A 284 7.17 2.25 -22.41
C LEU A 284 6.71 2.60 -20.99
N ILE A 285 7.58 2.47 -19.99
CA ILE A 285 7.29 2.83 -18.59
C ILE A 285 6.95 4.31 -18.49
N LYS A 286 7.78 5.19 -19.07
CA LYS A 286 7.54 6.64 -19.04
C LYS A 286 6.21 7.00 -19.68
N ASN A 287 5.96 6.52 -20.90
CA ASN A 287 4.73 6.83 -21.63
C ASN A 287 3.51 6.29 -20.91
N HIS A 288 3.58 5.08 -20.35
CA HIS A 288 2.47 4.50 -19.59
C HIS A 288 2.13 5.33 -18.35
N ILE A 289 3.13 5.74 -17.59
CA ILE A 289 2.95 6.59 -16.40
C ILE A 289 2.38 7.96 -16.79
N LEU A 290 2.87 8.59 -17.84
CA LEU A 290 2.37 9.89 -18.31
C LEU A 290 0.96 9.84 -18.89
N ASN A 291 0.50 8.68 -19.38
CA ASN A 291 -0.89 8.47 -19.82
C ASN A 291 -1.88 8.36 -18.64
N ILE A 292 -1.43 7.87 -17.50
CA ILE A 292 -2.28 7.66 -16.32
C ILE A 292 -2.28 8.89 -15.40
N TYR A 293 -1.12 9.50 -15.21
CA TYR A 293 -0.92 10.61 -14.28
C TYR A 293 -0.59 11.89 -15.03
N LYS A 294 -1.05 13.00 -14.49
CA LYS A 294 -0.73 14.31 -15.05
C LYS A 294 0.78 14.57 -15.00
N LYS A 295 1.38 14.94 -16.13
CA LYS A 295 2.79 15.35 -16.16
C LYS A 295 3.03 16.55 -15.25
N ILE A 296 4.06 16.46 -14.43
CA ILE A 296 4.56 17.52 -13.57
C ILE A 296 5.98 17.85 -14.04
N ASN A 297 6.27 19.13 -14.20
CA ASN A 297 7.62 19.58 -14.52
C ASN A 297 8.33 20.01 -13.24
N PHE A 298 9.55 19.54 -13.06
CA PHE A 298 10.41 19.90 -11.95
C PHE A 298 11.39 20.99 -12.38
N SER A 299 11.38 22.10 -11.66
CA SER A 299 12.32 23.20 -11.91
C SER A 299 13.73 22.86 -11.42
N LYS A 300 14.74 23.53 -11.97
CA LYS A 300 16.14 23.43 -11.53
C LYS A 300 16.35 23.78 -10.05
N THR A 301 15.42 24.52 -9.44
CA THR A 301 15.46 24.90 -8.01
C THR A 301 14.74 23.93 -7.10
N GLU A 302 13.77 23.13 -7.62
CA GLU A 302 13.05 22.12 -6.85
C GLU A 302 13.86 20.82 -6.72
N ILE A 303 14.53 20.39 -7.78
CA ILE A 303 15.28 19.13 -7.81
C ILE A 303 16.31 19.02 -6.66
N PRO A 304 17.17 20.02 -6.38
CA PRO A 304 18.12 19.94 -5.27
C PRO A 304 17.42 19.80 -3.89
N LYS A 305 16.26 20.42 -3.73
CA LYS A 305 15.48 20.34 -2.47
C LYS A 305 14.88 18.95 -2.28
N ILE A 306 14.41 18.32 -3.37
CA ILE A 306 13.93 16.93 -3.33
C ILE A 306 15.09 15.98 -2.99
N ILE A 307 16.27 16.18 -3.59
CA ILE A 307 17.47 15.37 -3.28
C ILE A 307 17.89 15.53 -1.81
N GLU A 308 17.74 16.72 -1.23
CA GLU A 308 18.04 16.93 0.20
C GLU A 308 17.15 16.09 1.11
N LEU A 309 15.86 15.91 0.76
CA LEU A 309 14.93 15.08 1.51
C LEU A 309 15.33 13.59 1.50
N LEU A 310 16.04 13.14 0.46
CA LEU A 310 16.53 11.75 0.41
C LEU A 310 17.49 11.42 1.55
N LYS A 311 18.21 12.38 2.08
CA LYS A 311 19.16 12.16 3.19
C LYS A 311 18.48 11.71 4.49
N HIS A 312 17.19 12.01 4.63
CA HIS A 312 16.38 11.70 5.82
C HIS A 312 15.57 10.40 5.68
N ASP A 313 15.69 9.67 4.57
CA ASP A 313 14.98 8.39 4.39
C ASP A 313 15.55 7.32 5.33
N LYS A 314 14.65 6.55 5.97
CA LYS A 314 14.97 5.42 6.87
C LYS A 314 15.84 4.33 6.24
N LYS A 315 15.84 4.23 4.92
CA LYS A 315 16.57 3.22 4.14
C LYS A 315 18.05 3.56 4.01
N ASN A 316 18.45 4.76 4.44
CA ASN A 316 19.84 5.19 4.41
C ASN A 316 20.63 4.55 5.53
N SER A 317 21.70 3.85 5.16
CA SER A 317 22.68 3.36 6.09
C SER A 317 23.97 4.17 5.96
N HIS A 318 24.48 4.69 7.06
CA HIS A 318 25.74 5.45 7.10
C HIS A 318 25.76 6.69 6.15
N GLY A 319 24.61 7.36 5.99
CA GLY A 319 24.50 8.57 5.17
C GLY A 319 24.51 8.35 3.65
N LYS A 320 24.36 7.10 3.19
CA LYS A 320 24.31 6.75 1.76
C LYS A 320 22.88 6.41 1.36
N ILE A 321 22.45 6.98 0.23
CA ILE A 321 21.11 6.74 -0.33
C ILE A 321 21.15 5.45 -1.14
N ASN A 322 20.33 4.47 -0.73
CA ASN A 322 20.24 3.18 -1.38
C ASN A 322 19.00 3.13 -2.30
N PHE A 323 19.22 2.71 -3.52
CA PHE A 323 18.18 2.54 -4.53
C PHE A 323 17.92 1.05 -4.80
N ILE A 324 16.66 0.77 -5.14
CA ILE A 324 16.27 -0.46 -5.79
C ILE A 324 16.14 -0.14 -7.28
N LEU A 325 16.87 -0.87 -8.13
CA LEU A 325 16.93 -0.66 -9.57
C LEU A 325 16.62 -1.96 -10.32
N LEU A 326 16.49 -1.90 -11.64
CA LEU A 326 16.19 -3.04 -12.51
C LEU A 326 17.37 -3.33 -13.44
N LYS A 327 17.71 -4.61 -13.64
CA LYS A 327 18.50 -5.05 -14.79
C LYS A 327 17.60 -5.29 -16.00
N GLU A 328 16.46 -5.91 -15.77
CA GLU A 328 15.39 -6.16 -16.71
C GLU A 328 14.05 -6.22 -15.97
N ILE A 329 12.93 -6.25 -16.69
CA ILE A 329 11.62 -6.45 -16.07
C ILE A 329 11.63 -7.79 -15.31
N GLY A 330 11.31 -7.75 -14.01
CA GLY A 330 11.31 -8.91 -13.13
C GLY A 330 12.66 -9.19 -12.44
N VAL A 331 13.74 -8.47 -12.76
CA VAL A 331 15.07 -8.66 -12.15
C VAL A 331 15.54 -7.40 -11.44
N THR A 332 15.46 -7.41 -10.12
CA THR A 332 15.81 -6.27 -9.25
C THR A 332 17.25 -6.34 -8.74
N VAL A 333 17.86 -5.17 -8.57
CA VAL A 333 19.16 -4.97 -7.93
C VAL A 333 18.96 -4.11 -6.68
N TYR A 334 19.51 -4.54 -5.56
CA TYR A 334 19.27 -3.94 -4.25
C TYR A 334 20.45 -3.08 -3.81
N ASP A 335 20.15 -2.09 -2.96
CA ASP A 335 21.13 -1.29 -2.23
C ASP A 335 22.16 -0.59 -3.15
N VAL A 336 21.74 -0.17 -4.35
CA VAL A 336 22.59 0.52 -5.32
C VAL A 336 22.79 1.96 -4.91
N GLN A 337 24.04 2.39 -4.78
CA GLN A 337 24.39 3.78 -4.50
C GLN A 337 24.37 4.61 -5.77
N VAL A 338 23.66 5.73 -5.74
CA VAL A 338 23.50 6.63 -6.89
C VAL A 338 23.95 8.03 -6.50
N ASP A 339 24.77 8.65 -7.32
CA ASP A 339 25.23 10.02 -7.09
C ASP A 339 24.15 11.06 -7.47
N SER A 340 24.33 12.27 -6.93
CA SER A 340 23.35 13.35 -7.15
C SER A 340 23.26 13.78 -8.61
N LYS A 341 24.33 13.64 -9.41
CA LYS A 341 24.34 13.99 -10.83
C LYS A 341 23.40 13.05 -11.60
N MET A 342 23.51 11.74 -11.36
CA MET A 342 22.65 10.74 -12.01
C MET A 342 21.16 10.96 -11.66
N ILE A 343 20.89 11.37 -10.41
CA ILE A 343 19.53 11.73 -9.98
C ILE A 343 19.04 12.96 -10.75
N ILE A 344 19.85 14.01 -10.87
CA ILE A 344 19.49 15.23 -11.66
C ILE A 344 19.21 14.86 -13.13
N ASP A 345 20.09 14.06 -13.75
CA ASP A 345 19.93 13.61 -15.15
C ASP A 345 18.62 12.83 -15.32
N SER A 346 18.18 12.05 -14.32
CA SER A 346 16.91 11.33 -14.37
C SER A 346 15.70 12.28 -14.37
N PHE A 347 15.73 13.36 -13.60
CA PHE A 347 14.70 14.40 -13.64
C PHE A 347 14.67 15.16 -14.98
N GLU A 348 15.85 15.42 -15.59
CA GLU A 348 15.91 16.01 -16.91
C GLU A 348 15.29 15.10 -17.98
N TYR A 349 15.56 13.79 -17.92
CA TYR A 349 14.92 12.81 -18.79
C TYR A 349 13.39 12.79 -18.59
N TYR A 350 12.91 12.85 -17.37
CA TYR A 350 11.46 12.86 -17.07
C TYR A 350 10.79 14.14 -17.61
N ASN A 351 11.43 15.30 -17.48
CA ASN A 351 10.90 16.58 -17.93
C ASN A 351 10.77 16.68 -19.45
N ASN A 352 11.68 16.08 -20.19
CA ASN A 352 11.66 16.02 -21.67
C ASN A 352 10.65 15.00 -22.19
#